data_6f7a9929eea14fd5a5dd11c3536f09d6
#
_entry.id   6f7a9929eea14fd5a5dd11c3536f09d6
#
_cell.length_a   1.000
_cell.length_b   1.000
_cell.length_c   1.000
_cell.angle_alpha   90.00
_cell.angle_beta   90.00
_cell.angle_gamma   90.00
#
_symmetry.space_group_name_H-M   'P 1'
#
loop_
_entity.id
_entity.type
_entity.pdbx_description
1 polymer ?
#
loop_
_entity_poly.entity_id
_entity_poly.type
_entity_poly.pdbx_seq_one_letter_code
_entity_poly.pdbx_strand_id
1 'polypeptide(L)'
;MSFGALSKEAKIALAIGTSKVKTAMCSGEGGILEEEFENSYQYIFEYVPNKYSVNDENLKKVSAIEIKIGQGTKPGMGGHLPAEKVTEEIAKIRGKNLHEDVISPSKFKEITDKEDLKKLVSELRERSEGRPIGIKIAAGHIEKDLEFACSAKPDFITIDGRGGATGASPKIIKDAT
;
A
#
# COMPACT_ATOMS: atom_id res chain seq x y z
N MET A 1 -5.04 -4.15 4.60
CA MET A 1 -5.56 -2.89 5.20
C MET A 1 -4.50 -2.28 6.10
N SER A 2 -4.40 -0.94 6.16
CA SER A 2 -3.32 -0.25 6.89
C SER A 2 -3.47 -0.31 8.40
N PHE A 3 -2.35 -0.22 9.12
CA PHE A 3 -2.34 0.11 10.53
C PHE A 3 -2.84 1.56 10.73
N GLY A 4 -3.87 1.72 11.53
CA GLY A 4 -4.66 2.94 11.67
C GLY A 4 -6.06 2.84 11.05
N ALA A 5 -6.23 2.02 10.00
CA ALA A 5 -7.56 1.56 9.57
C ALA A 5 -8.02 0.35 10.38
N LEU A 6 -7.09 -0.54 10.71
CA LEU A 6 -7.27 -1.63 11.67
C LEU A 6 -6.39 -1.39 12.88
N SER A 7 -6.79 -1.95 14.04
CA SER A 7 -5.98 -1.96 15.25
C SER A 7 -4.75 -2.88 15.07
N LYS A 8 -3.77 -2.71 15.95
CA LYS A 8 -2.57 -3.56 16.02
C LYS A 8 -2.94 -5.03 16.21
N GLU A 9 -3.83 -5.32 17.15
CA GLU A 9 -4.29 -6.67 17.47
C GLU A 9 -4.94 -7.34 16.26
N ALA A 10 -5.79 -6.61 15.54
CA ALA A 10 -6.44 -7.13 14.34
C ALA A 10 -5.42 -7.43 13.23
N LYS A 11 -4.43 -6.60 13.04
CA LYS A 11 -3.36 -6.82 12.07
C LYS A 11 -2.49 -8.02 12.43
N ILE A 12 -2.11 -8.17 13.69
CA ILE A 12 -1.35 -9.32 14.19
C ILE A 12 -2.17 -10.61 14.03
N ALA A 13 -3.45 -10.60 14.38
CA ALA A 13 -4.32 -11.76 14.21
C ALA A 13 -4.43 -12.21 12.75
N LEU A 14 -4.54 -11.26 11.81
CA LEU A 14 -4.53 -11.54 10.38
C LEU A 14 -3.17 -12.12 9.91
N ALA A 15 -2.06 -11.55 10.38
CA ALA A 15 -0.72 -12.05 10.07
C ALA A 15 -0.53 -13.50 10.53
N ILE A 16 -0.92 -13.81 11.77
CA ILE A 16 -0.90 -15.18 12.32
C ILE A 16 -1.80 -16.12 11.48
N GLY A 17 -3.00 -15.65 11.11
CA GLY A 17 -3.92 -16.42 10.27
C GLY A 17 -3.33 -16.74 8.90
N THR A 18 -2.76 -15.75 8.22
CA THR A 18 -2.09 -15.93 6.91
C THR A 18 -0.87 -16.85 7.04
N SER A 19 -0.12 -16.75 8.13
CA SER A 19 1.03 -17.60 8.41
C SER A 19 0.64 -19.08 8.56
N LYS A 20 -0.47 -19.36 9.25
CA LYS A 20 -0.96 -20.74 9.44
C LYS A 20 -1.34 -21.42 8.12
N VAL A 21 -1.85 -20.67 7.16
CA VAL A 21 -2.21 -21.20 5.83
C VAL A 21 -1.12 -20.98 4.78
N LYS A 22 0.05 -20.48 5.19
CA LYS A 22 1.22 -20.23 4.34
C LYS A 22 0.92 -19.31 3.15
N THR A 23 0.18 -18.23 3.38
CA THR A 23 -0.07 -17.18 2.39
C THR A 23 0.56 -15.85 2.82
N ALA A 24 0.55 -14.87 1.91
CA ALA A 24 1.15 -13.57 2.16
C ALA A 24 0.20 -12.64 2.94
N MET A 25 0.77 -11.78 3.78
CA MET A 25 0.14 -10.62 4.38
C MET A 25 0.59 -9.35 3.66
N CYS A 26 -0.32 -8.41 3.42
CA CYS A 26 0.01 -7.10 2.86
C CYS A 26 0.00 -6.02 3.94
N SER A 27 1.02 -5.16 3.99
CA SER A 27 1.13 -4.07 4.95
C SER A 27 -0.05 -3.09 4.91
N GLY A 28 -0.64 -2.90 3.72
CA GLY A 28 -1.51 -1.77 3.46
C GLY A 28 -0.73 -0.44 3.39
N GLU A 29 -1.45 0.65 3.14
CA GLU A 29 -0.86 1.97 2.85
C GLU A 29 -0.27 2.73 4.07
N GLY A 30 -0.22 2.11 5.23
CA GLY A 30 0.18 2.76 6.50
C GLY A 30 1.63 2.56 6.92
N GLY A 31 2.47 1.92 6.11
CA GLY A 31 3.82 1.51 6.48
C GLY A 31 3.86 0.13 7.14
N ILE A 32 5.02 -0.25 7.66
CA ILE A 32 5.26 -1.57 8.25
C ILE A 32 5.03 -1.50 9.76
N LEU A 33 4.12 -2.33 10.26
CA LEU A 33 3.98 -2.65 11.67
C LEU A 33 4.86 -3.87 11.97
N GLU A 34 5.86 -3.72 12.83
CA GLU A 34 6.88 -4.76 13.02
C GLU A 34 6.29 -6.07 13.51
N GLU A 35 5.37 -6.02 14.46
CA GLU A 35 4.74 -7.23 14.99
C GLU A 35 3.87 -7.96 13.96
N GLU A 36 3.27 -7.24 13.01
CA GLU A 36 2.58 -7.84 11.87
C GLU A 36 3.58 -8.54 10.95
N PHE A 37 4.70 -7.87 10.64
CA PHE A 37 5.77 -8.41 9.82
C PHE A 37 6.34 -9.70 10.42
N GLU A 38 6.70 -9.70 11.71
CA GLU A 38 7.28 -10.83 12.42
C GLU A 38 6.35 -12.06 12.49
N ASN A 39 5.03 -11.83 12.53
CA ASN A 39 4.02 -12.90 12.57
C ASN A 39 3.56 -13.39 11.19
N SER A 40 4.06 -12.79 10.11
CA SER A 40 3.68 -13.14 8.73
C SER A 40 4.55 -14.26 8.16
N TYR A 41 3.96 -15.16 7.36
CA TYR A 41 4.73 -16.16 6.60
C TYR A 41 5.50 -15.53 5.44
N GLN A 42 4.80 -14.68 4.67
CA GLN A 42 5.37 -13.80 3.65
C GLN A 42 4.73 -12.43 3.81
N TYR A 43 5.48 -11.37 3.51
CA TYR A 43 5.03 -10.01 3.71
C TYR A 43 5.19 -9.18 2.45
N ILE A 44 4.09 -8.67 1.92
CA ILE A 44 4.06 -7.74 0.78
C ILE A 44 4.00 -6.32 1.32
N PHE A 45 5.01 -5.52 1.00
CA PHE A 45 5.05 -4.11 1.38
C PHE A 45 4.34 -3.24 0.34
N GLU A 46 3.31 -2.52 0.75
CA GLU A 46 2.57 -1.58 -0.12
C GLU A 46 3.32 -0.25 -0.19
N TYR A 47 3.96 0.01 -1.33
CA TYR A 47 4.66 1.25 -1.62
C TYR A 47 3.67 2.31 -2.10
N VAL A 48 3.58 3.43 -1.36
CA VAL A 48 2.58 4.48 -1.57
C VAL A 48 3.23 5.85 -1.76
N PRO A 49 2.50 6.85 -2.30
CA PRO A 49 3.06 8.19 -2.54
C PRO A 49 3.70 8.86 -1.32
N ASN A 50 3.21 8.56 -0.12
CA ASN A 50 3.79 9.08 1.14
C ASN A 50 5.08 8.40 1.59
N LYS A 51 5.45 7.28 0.96
CA LYS A 51 6.70 6.54 1.22
C LYS A 51 6.92 6.16 2.70
N TYR A 52 5.84 5.86 3.43
CA TYR A 52 5.94 5.39 4.81
C TYR A 52 6.79 4.12 4.90
N SER A 53 7.69 4.08 5.87
CA SER A 53 8.63 2.97 6.09
C SER A 53 9.56 2.64 4.92
N VAL A 54 9.70 3.54 3.93
CA VAL A 54 10.58 3.31 2.77
C VAL A 54 12.04 3.62 3.14
N ASN A 55 12.82 2.57 3.33
CA ASN A 55 14.27 2.58 3.44
C ASN A 55 14.82 1.26 2.90
N ASP A 56 16.11 1.17 2.62
CA ASP A 56 16.71 -0.01 1.99
C ASP A 56 16.64 -1.26 2.86
N GLU A 57 16.73 -1.11 4.18
CA GLU A 57 16.56 -2.23 5.11
C GLU A 57 15.17 -2.85 5.00
N ASN A 58 14.12 -2.03 5.04
CA ASN A 58 12.75 -2.49 4.89
C ASN A 58 12.47 -3.10 3.52
N LEU A 59 13.00 -2.48 2.44
CA LEU A 59 12.81 -3.00 1.09
C LEU A 59 13.47 -4.37 0.90
N LYS A 60 14.60 -4.63 1.56
CA LYS A 60 15.31 -5.92 1.49
C LYS A 60 14.67 -7.01 2.35
N LYS A 61 14.08 -6.67 3.50
CA LYS A 61 13.53 -7.66 4.43
C LYS A 61 12.18 -8.23 4.01
N VAL A 62 11.38 -7.51 3.20
CA VAL A 62 10.05 -7.93 2.77
C VAL A 62 10.10 -8.98 1.66
N SER A 63 9.04 -9.76 1.48
CA SER A 63 8.97 -10.81 0.46
C SER A 63 8.70 -10.26 -0.94
N ALA A 64 7.95 -9.17 -1.04
CA ALA A 64 7.66 -8.46 -2.30
C ALA A 64 7.27 -7.02 -2.00
N ILE A 65 7.32 -6.17 -3.02
CA ILE A 65 6.92 -4.76 -2.94
C ILE A 65 5.78 -4.54 -3.93
N GLU A 66 4.70 -3.89 -3.50
CA GLU A 66 3.54 -3.58 -4.32
C GLU A 66 3.37 -2.06 -4.45
N ILE A 67 3.59 -1.51 -5.65
CA ILE A 67 3.35 -0.09 -5.94
C ILE A 67 1.85 0.13 -6.07
N LYS A 68 1.26 0.84 -5.12
CA LYS A 68 -0.17 1.11 -5.11
C LYS A 68 -0.50 2.38 -5.87
N ILE A 69 -1.04 2.23 -7.08
CA ILE A 69 -1.57 3.32 -7.88
C ILE A 69 -2.98 3.72 -7.43
N GLY A 70 -3.80 2.75 -7.03
CA GLY A 70 -5.14 3.00 -6.55
C GLY A 70 -5.77 1.83 -5.82
N GLN A 71 -7.02 2.00 -5.40
CA GLN A 71 -7.87 0.94 -4.86
C GLN A 71 -9.33 1.14 -5.30
N GLY A 72 -10.10 0.05 -5.38
CA GLY A 72 -11.43 0.03 -5.94
C GLY A 72 -12.45 0.92 -5.25
N THR A 73 -12.38 1.07 -3.92
CA THR A 73 -13.35 1.84 -3.13
C THR A 73 -13.16 3.35 -3.16
N LYS A 74 -12.03 3.83 -3.65
CA LYS A 74 -11.71 5.27 -3.79
C LYS A 74 -10.69 5.50 -4.90
N PRO A 75 -11.02 5.18 -6.16
CA PRO A 75 -10.10 5.36 -7.27
C PRO A 75 -9.73 6.85 -7.43
N GLY A 76 -8.43 7.12 -7.65
CA GLY A 76 -7.91 8.48 -7.81
C GLY A 76 -7.90 9.33 -6.53
N MET A 77 -8.03 8.71 -5.36
CA MET A 77 -8.00 9.39 -4.07
C MET A 77 -6.92 8.80 -3.17
N GLY A 78 -6.28 9.67 -2.38
CA GLY A 78 -5.37 9.25 -1.32
C GLY A 78 -6.07 8.81 -0.04
N GLY A 79 -5.28 8.54 1.00
CA GLY A 79 -5.77 8.22 2.34
C GLY A 79 -5.96 9.45 3.21
N HIS A 80 -6.83 9.34 4.20
CA HIS A 80 -6.99 10.32 5.27
C HIS A 80 -7.15 9.58 6.60
N LEU A 81 -6.23 9.81 7.52
CA LEU A 81 -6.33 9.37 8.90
C LEU A 81 -6.49 10.61 9.78
N PRO A 82 -7.66 10.80 10.43
CA PRO A 82 -7.91 11.94 11.30
C PRO A 82 -6.95 12.00 12.49
N ALA A 83 -6.65 13.20 12.95
CA ALA A 83 -5.71 13.50 14.04
C ALA A 83 -5.96 12.69 15.31
N GLU A 84 -7.24 12.52 15.69
CA GLU A 84 -7.65 11.76 16.88
C GLU A 84 -7.33 10.26 16.82
N LYS A 85 -7.05 9.72 15.60
CA LYS A 85 -6.64 8.33 15.38
C LYS A 85 -5.13 8.16 15.25
N VAL A 86 -4.37 9.25 15.23
CA VAL A 86 -2.92 9.20 15.11
C VAL A 86 -2.31 8.98 16.49
N THR A 87 -2.03 7.73 16.82
CA THR A 87 -1.30 7.34 18.04
C THR A 87 0.20 7.59 17.88
N GLU A 88 0.95 7.58 18.98
CA GLU A 88 2.43 7.71 18.96
C GLU A 88 3.08 6.67 18.04
N GLU A 89 2.61 5.43 18.07
CA GLU A 89 3.12 4.35 17.24
C GLU A 89 2.83 4.59 15.75
N ILE A 90 1.63 5.03 15.39
CA ILE A 90 1.28 5.40 14.03
C ILE A 90 2.10 6.60 13.55
N ALA A 91 2.24 7.62 14.39
CA ALA A 91 3.04 8.80 14.09
C ALA A 91 4.50 8.41 13.79
N LYS A 92 5.09 7.54 14.61
CA LYS A 92 6.45 7.01 14.43
C LYS A 92 6.61 6.24 13.11
N ILE A 93 5.70 5.29 12.83
CA ILE A 93 5.76 4.47 11.60
C ILE A 93 5.61 5.31 10.35
N ARG A 94 4.74 6.32 10.39
CA ARG A 94 4.46 7.19 9.25
C ARG A 94 5.38 8.41 9.14
N GLY A 95 6.26 8.64 10.13
CA GLY A 95 7.12 9.83 10.18
C GLY A 95 6.30 11.13 10.20
N LYS A 96 5.24 11.16 11.01
CA LYS A 96 4.30 12.28 11.13
C LYS A 96 4.20 12.75 12.56
N ASN A 97 3.63 13.95 12.74
CA ASN A 97 3.39 14.49 14.07
C ASN A 97 2.16 13.84 14.72
N LEU A 98 2.22 13.72 16.04
CA LEU A 98 1.09 13.31 16.86
C LEU A 98 -0.01 14.37 16.81
N HIS A 99 -1.28 13.94 16.81
CA HIS A 99 -2.45 14.82 16.79
C HIS A 99 -2.59 15.72 15.54
N GLU A 100 -1.98 15.33 14.44
CA GLU A 100 -2.17 15.97 13.13
C GLU A 100 -2.79 14.98 12.13
N ASP A 101 -3.66 15.49 11.27
CA ASP A 101 -4.23 14.70 10.17
C ASP A 101 -3.14 14.15 9.27
N VAL A 102 -3.21 12.86 8.95
CA VAL A 102 -2.29 12.24 8.00
C VAL A 102 -2.99 12.07 6.66
N ILE A 103 -2.70 12.97 5.73
CA ILE A 103 -3.28 13.00 4.39
C ILE A 103 -2.27 12.43 3.39
N SER A 104 -2.73 11.46 2.58
CA SER A 104 -1.96 10.88 1.48
C SER A 104 -2.36 11.53 0.16
N PRO A 105 -1.39 11.87 -0.71
CA PRO A 105 -1.71 12.38 -2.04
C PRO A 105 -2.42 11.33 -2.89
N SER A 106 -3.20 11.78 -3.87
CA SER A 106 -3.98 10.93 -4.78
C SER A 106 -3.12 10.22 -5.84
N LYS A 107 -1.89 10.68 -6.05
CA LYS A 107 -0.97 10.17 -7.06
C LYS A 107 0.49 10.32 -6.64
N PHE A 108 1.35 9.55 -7.26
CA PHE A 108 2.79 9.75 -7.21
C PHE A 108 3.17 11.01 -7.99
N LYS A 109 3.97 11.88 -7.39
CA LYS A 109 4.46 13.10 -8.06
C LYS A 109 5.50 12.78 -9.13
N GLU A 110 6.26 11.71 -8.90
CA GLU A 110 7.36 11.25 -9.74
C GLU A 110 6.93 10.34 -10.89
N ILE A 111 5.66 9.94 -10.99
CA ILE A 111 5.15 9.13 -12.10
C ILE A 111 4.25 10.00 -12.95
N THR A 112 4.75 10.41 -14.10
CA THR A 112 4.04 11.24 -15.08
C THR A 112 3.72 10.48 -16.37
N ASP A 113 4.50 9.44 -16.66
CA ASP A 113 4.35 8.60 -17.85
C ASP A 113 4.80 7.14 -17.60
N LYS A 114 4.79 6.32 -18.67
CA LYS A 114 5.18 4.91 -18.63
C LYS A 114 6.65 4.71 -18.26
N GLU A 115 7.53 5.60 -18.71
CA GLU A 115 8.97 5.50 -18.45
C GLU A 115 9.30 5.81 -16.97
N ASP A 116 8.59 6.75 -16.35
CA ASP A 116 8.76 7.03 -14.93
C ASP A 116 8.35 5.82 -14.08
N LEU A 117 7.23 5.17 -14.43
CA LEU A 117 6.79 3.96 -13.73
C LEU A 117 7.82 2.83 -13.89
N LYS A 118 8.35 2.65 -15.07
CA LYS A 118 9.39 1.65 -15.37
C LYS A 118 10.69 1.93 -14.60
N LYS A 119 11.09 3.20 -14.48
CA LYS A 119 12.24 3.59 -13.64
C LYS A 119 12.00 3.24 -12.19
N LEU A 120 10.81 3.56 -11.64
CA LEU A 120 10.47 3.24 -10.26
C LEU A 120 10.51 1.72 -10.00
N VAL A 121 9.95 0.90 -10.90
CA VAL A 121 10.00 -0.57 -10.79
C VAL A 121 11.46 -1.05 -10.79
N SER A 122 12.32 -0.51 -11.67
CA SER A 122 13.73 -0.86 -11.74
C SER A 122 14.49 -0.44 -10.50
N GLU A 123 14.27 0.79 -10.01
CA GLU A 123 14.86 1.31 -8.77
C GLU A 123 14.50 0.45 -7.56
N LEU A 124 13.21 0.13 -7.39
CA LEU A 124 12.77 -0.69 -6.26
C LEU A 124 13.35 -2.11 -6.31
N ARG A 125 13.44 -2.70 -7.52
CA ARG A 125 14.07 -4.00 -7.72
C ARG A 125 15.55 -4.00 -7.36
N GLU A 126 16.28 -2.96 -7.73
CA GLU A 126 17.69 -2.81 -7.37
C GLU A 126 17.86 -2.60 -5.86
N ARG A 127 17.15 -1.65 -5.26
CA ARG A 127 17.22 -1.32 -3.82
C ARG A 127 16.82 -2.49 -2.92
N SER A 128 15.91 -3.32 -3.38
CA SER A 128 15.44 -4.50 -2.63
C SER A 128 16.27 -5.76 -2.89
N GLU A 129 17.35 -5.66 -3.66
CA GLU A 129 18.20 -6.81 -4.04
C GLU A 129 17.43 -7.90 -4.79
N GLY A 130 16.53 -7.49 -5.69
CA GLY A 130 15.81 -8.40 -6.57
C GLY A 130 14.48 -8.93 -6.04
N ARG A 131 13.89 -8.31 -5.02
CA ARG A 131 12.53 -8.68 -4.59
C ARG A 131 11.52 -8.47 -5.72
N PRO A 132 10.50 -9.33 -5.84
CA PRO A 132 9.41 -9.13 -6.80
C PRO A 132 8.73 -7.79 -6.61
N ILE A 133 8.47 -7.08 -7.70
CA ILE A 133 7.78 -5.79 -7.71
C ILE A 133 6.43 -5.94 -8.39
N GLY A 134 5.36 -5.70 -7.65
CA GLY A 134 3.99 -5.67 -8.14
C GLY A 134 3.46 -4.26 -8.34
N ILE A 135 2.37 -4.15 -9.09
CA ILE A 135 1.60 -2.92 -9.24
C ILE A 135 0.14 -3.20 -8.92
N LYS A 136 -0.44 -2.40 -8.01
CA LYS A 136 -1.85 -2.47 -7.65
C LYS A 136 -2.62 -1.33 -8.30
N ILE A 137 -3.68 -1.69 -9.03
CA ILE A 137 -4.57 -0.76 -9.72
C ILE A 137 -6.03 -0.97 -9.28
N ALA A 138 -6.84 0.07 -9.38
CA ALA A 138 -8.30 -0.06 -9.29
C ALA A 138 -8.85 -0.65 -10.60
N ALA A 139 -9.95 -1.38 -10.53
CA ALA A 139 -10.66 -1.88 -11.72
C ALA A 139 -11.49 -0.75 -12.38
N GLY A 140 -10.78 0.20 -13.00
CA GLY A 140 -11.35 1.32 -13.75
C GLY A 140 -11.45 1.02 -15.25
N HIS A 141 -10.68 1.73 -16.07
CA HIS A 141 -10.49 1.43 -17.49
C HIS A 141 -9.45 0.31 -17.66
N ILE A 142 -9.83 -0.89 -17.28
CA ILE A 142 -8.91 -1.99 -16.97
C ILE A 142 -7.93 -2.32 -18.11
N GLU A 143 -8.38 -2.27 -19.37
CA GLU A 143 -7.49 -2.56 -20.50
C GLU A 143 -6.38 -1.52 -20.64
N LYS A 144 -6.71 -0.23 -20.52
CA LYS A 144 -5.74 0.87 -20.60
C LYS A 144 -4.83 0.90 -19.39
N ASP A 145 -5.40 0.65 -18.21
CA ASP A 145 -4.66 0.65 -16.95
C ASP A 145 -3.66 -0.53 -16.92
N LEU A 146 -4.07 -1.70 -17.43
CA LEU A 146 -3.18 -2.86 -17.58
C LEU A 146 -2.08 -2.61 -18.62
N GLU A 147 -2.41 -2.00 -19.77
CA GLU A 147 -1.40 -1.64 -20.77
C GLU A 147 -0.33 -0.71 -20.16
N PHE A 148 -0.77 0.30 -19.39
CA PHE A 148 0.14 1.20 -18.70
C PHE A 148 0.99 0.47 -17.67
N ALA A 149 0.38 -0.31 -16.78
CA ALA A 149 1.09 -1.03 -15.72
C ALA A 149 2.07 -2.08 -16.28
N CYS A 150 1.65 -2.88 -17.26
CA CYS A 150 2.48 -3.91 -17.89
C CYS A 150 3.70 -3.33 -18.63
N SER A 151 3.62 -2.09 -19.12
CA SER A 151 4.76 -1.42 -19.78
C SER A 151 5.98 -1.30 -18.85
N ALA A 152 5.77 -1.25 -17.54
CA ALA A 152 6.84 -1.19 -16.54
C ALA A 152 7.46 -2.57 -16.22
N LYS A 153 6.94 -3.66 -16.77
CA LYS A 153 7.37 -5.05 -16.53
C LYS A 153 7.41 -5.43 -15.04
N PRO A 154 6.28 -5.28 -14.32
CA PRO A 154 6.17 -5.78 -12.96
C PRO A 154 6.17 -7.31 -12.94
N ASP A 155 6.47 -7.90 -11.78
CA ASP A 155 6.44 -9.35 -11.59
C ASP A 155 5.01 -9.86 -11.36
N PHE A 156 4.12 -9.01 -10.82
CA PHE A 156 2.70 -9.32 -10.66
C PHE A 156 1.84 -8.04 -10.70
N ILE A 157 0.55 -8.22 -10.94
CA ILE A 157 -0.44 -7.13 -10.89
C ILE A 157 -1.57 -7.53 -9.95
N THR A 158 -1.92 -6.60 -9.06
CA THR A 158 -3.09 -6.71 -8.19
C THR A 158 -4.19 -5.84 -8.75
N ILE A 159 -5.31 -6.45 -9.11
CA ILE A 159 -6.52 -5.73 -9.54
C ILE A 159 -7.46 -5.64 -8.35
N ASP A 160 -7.63 -4.42 -7.83
CA ASP A 160 -8.56 -4.15 -6.74
C ASP A 160 -9.94 -3.83 -7.32
N GLY A 161 -10.83 -4.81 -7.22
CA GLY A 161 -12.19 -4.73 -7.72
C GLY A 161 -13.05 -3.73 -6.95
N ARG A 162 -14.29 -3.59 -7.43
CA ARG A 162 -15.31 -2.81 -6.74
C ARG A 162 -15.85 -3.59 -5.55
N GLY A 163 -16.10 -2.89 -4.46
CA GLY A 163 -16.79 -3.43 -3.29
C GLY A 163 -16.52 -2.63 -2.04
N GLY A 164 -17.56 -2.45 -1.24
CA GLY A 164 -17.51 -1.78 0.05
C GLY A 164 -17.09 -0.31 0.00
N ALA A 165 -16.94 0.25 1.16
CA ALA A 165 -16.44 1.60 1.35
C ALA A 165 -15.25 1.60 2.31
N THR A 166 -14.49 2.69 2.33
CA THR A 166 -13.43 2.92 3.30
C THR A 166 -13.72 4.16 4.13
N GLY A 167 -13.24 4.20 5.38
CA GLY A 167 -13.40 5.36 6.25
C GLY A 167 -12.95 6.69 5.64
N ALA A 168 -11.92 6.64 4.79
CA ALA A 168 -11.37 7.80 4.09
C ALA A 168 -12.15 8.21 2.83
N SER A 169 -13.14 7.44 2.37
CA SER A 169 -13.95 7.82 1.21
C SER A 169 -14.91 8.97 1.54
N PRO A 170 -15.04 9.96 0.64
CA PRO A 170 -16.10 10.95 0.72
C PRO A 170 -17.50 10.31 0.73
N LYS A 171 -18.47 11.00 1.36
CA LYS A 171 -19.84 10.50 1.46
C LYS A 171 -20.43 10.12 0.10
N ILE A 172 -20.23 10.94 -0.92
CA ILE A 172 -20.75 10.69 -2.28
C ILE A 172 -20.26 9.36 -2.87
N ILE A 173 -19.01 8.96 -2.58
CA ILE A 173 -18.49 7.65 -3.03
C ILE A 173 -19.09 6.53 -2.21
N LYS A 174 -19.24 6.70 -0.89
CA LYS A 174 -19.87 5.71 -0.02
C LYS A 174 -21.33 5.44 -0.38
N ASP A 175 -22.05 6.48 -0.77
CA ASP A 175 -23.47 6.38 -1.15
C ASP A 175 -23.65 5.77 -2.56
N ALA A 176 -22.61 5.76 -3.41
CA ALA A 176 -22.62 5.25 -4.78
C ALA A 176 -22.08 3.81 -4.91
N THR A 177 -21.58 3.23 -3.83
CA THR A 177 -21.08 1.84 -3.76
C THR A 177 -22.04 0.97 -2.97
#